data_03404d1f48e1fd87e3cbe4d96c74ccf4
#
_entry.id   03404d1f48e1fd87e3cbe4d96c74ccf4
#
_cell.length_a   1.000
_cell.length_b   1.000
_cell.length_c   1.000
_cell.angle_alpha   90.00
_cell.angle_beta   90.00
_cell.angle_gamma   90.00
#
_symmetry.space_group_name_H-M   'P 1'
#
loop_
_entity.id
_entity.type
_entity.pdbx_description
1 polymer ?
#
loop_
_entity_poly.entity_id
_entity_poly.type
_entity_poly.pdbx_seq_one_letter_code
_entity_poly.pdbx_strand_id
1 'polypeptide(L)'
;MRSRSICEDVCTATQKCEAGQNIADATADNPRYLAVSTDTRTVGQGELFVALRGANFDGHDFVSAAAERGAIAAIVDAGWAKSHPQVIPLLAVDDTRRAFGLLAAHWRQKFEIPLIGVTGSNGKTTVKEMIAACLREQAAAD
;
A
#
# COMPACT_ATOMS: atom_id res chain seq x y z
N MET A 1 2.17 -12.70 -13.10
CA MET A 1 2.42 -11.68 -12.07
C MET A 1 3.04 -12.37 -10.87
N ARG A 2 4.25 -11.97 -10.41
CA ARG A 2 4.84 -12.59 -9.19
C ARG A 2 4.14 -11.97 -7.98
N SER A 3 3.46 -12.79 -7.20
CA SER A 3 2.88 -12.39 -5.91
C SER A 3 4.01 -12.04 -4.93
N ARG A 4 3.81 -11.04 -4.09
CA ARG A 4 4.83 -10.43 -3.22
C ARG A 4 4.61 -10.81 -1.78
N SER A 5 5.72 -10.92 -1.06
CA SER A 5 5.72 -11.12 0.38
C SER A 5 5.45 -9.79 1.08
N ILE A 6 4.39 -9.73 1.89
CA ILE A 6 4.02 -8.55 2.65
C ILE A 6 5.15 -8.15 3.62
N CYS A 7 5.70 -9.13 4.33
CA CYS A 7 6.69 -8.88 5.35
C CYS A 7 7.99 -8.33 4.74
N GLU A 8 8.49 -8.90 3.64
CA GLU A 8 9.71 -8.42 2.99
C GLU A 8 9.57 -6.98 2.50
N ASP A 9 8.48 -6.65 1.81
CA ASP A 9 8.30 -5.32 1.23
C ASP A 9 8.07 -4.26 2.32
N VAL A 10 7.28 -4.54 3.35
CA VAL A 10 6.99 -3.57 4.43
C VAL A 10 8.14 -3.48 5.42
N CYS A 11 8.72 -4.59 5.86
CA CYS A 11 9.84 -4.58 6.80
C CYS A 11 11.09 -3.95 6.18
N THR A 12 11.41 -4.24 4.93
CA THR A 12 12.52 -3.59 4.21
C THR A 12 12.25 -2.11 4.04
N ALA A 13 11.03 -1.70 3.71
CA ALA A 13 10.67 -0.31 3.54
C ALA A 13 10.69 0.48 4.85
N THR A 14 10.23 -0.10 5.97
CA THR A 14 10.08 0.63 7.23
C THR A 14 11.30 0.53 8.15
N GLN A 15 12.24 -0.40 7.90
CA GLN A 15 13.38 -0.74 8.75
C GLN A 15 12.99 -1.07 10.21
N LYS A 16 11.72 -1.24 10.48
CA LYS A 16 11.12 -1.59 11.77
C LYS A 16 9.91 -2.46 11.51
N CYS A 17 10.10 -3.76 11.61
CA CYS A 17 9.02 -4.64 12.00
C CYS A 17 9.21 -4.92 13.49
N GLU A 18 8.58 -4.14 14.34
CA GLU A 18 8.15 -4.72 15.59
C GLU A 18 7.02 -5.66 15.21
N ALA A 19 7.40 -6.92 14.95
CA ALA A 19 6.47 -8.02 14.88
C ALA A 19 5.71 -8.02 16.20
N GLY A 20 4.63 -7.26 16.28
CA GLY A 20 3.62 -7.45 17.29
C GLY A 20 3.17 -8.88 17.10
N GLN A 21 3.57 -9.71 17.99
CA GLN A 21 3.32 -11.12 18.31
C GLN A 21 2.53 -12.05 17.38
N ASN A 22 2.00 -11.60 16.21
CA ASN A 22 1.11 -12.41 15.37
C ASN A 22 1.52 -12.56 13.89
N ILE A 23 2.60 -11.90 13.42
CA ILE A 23 3.18 -12.28 12.13
C ILE A 23 4.27 -13.34 12.33
N ALA A 24 4.82 -13.46 13.56
CA ALA A 24 5.79 -14.50 13.89
C ALA A 24 5.18 -15.92 13.92
N ASP A 25 3.88 -16.07 14.15
CA ASP A 25 3.18 -17.36 14.02
C ASP A 25 2.78 -17.68 12.58
N ALA A 26 2.83 -16.71 11.67
CA ALA A 26 2.73 -16.91 10.23
C ALA A 26 4.07 -17.36 9.60
N THR A 27 4.93 -18.05 10.34
CA THR A 27 6.19 -18.62 9.85
C THR A 27 6.00 -19.74 8.82
N ALA A 28 4.77 -20.15 8.54
CA ALA A 28 4.48 -21.10 7.48
C ALA A 28 4.04 -20.44 6.16
N ASP A 29 3.48 -19.21 6.19
CA ASP A 29 2.97 -18.58 4.98
C ASP A 29 3.06 -17.06 5.11
N ASN A 30 4.21 -16.48 4.68
CA ASN A 30 4.32 -15.06 4.48
C ASN A 30 3.34 -14.66 3.36
N PRO A 31 2.17 -14.08 3.69
CA PRO A 31 1.11 -13.92 2.71
C PRO A 31 1.59 -12.99 1.59
N ARG A 32 1.32 -13.40 0.36
CA ARG A 32 1.66 -12.64 -0.84
C ARG A 32 0.44 -11.85 -1.27
N TYR A 33 0.60 -10.54 -1.39
CA TYR A 33 -0.47 -9.66 -1.85
C TYR A 33 -0.39 -9.37 -3.35
N LEU A 34 -1.54 -9.11 -3.95
CA LEU A 34 -1.67 -8.80 -5.37
C LEU A 34 -1.57 -7.30 -5.63
N ALA A 35 -2.18 -6.50 -4.77
CA ALA A 35 -2.20 -5.05 -4.83
C ALA A 35 -2.33 -4.44 -3.42
N VAL A 36 -2.21 -3.12 -3.34
CA VAL A 36 -2.39 -2.35 -2.10
C VAL A 36 -3.58 -1.42 -2.29
N SER A 37 -4.52 -1.43 -1.33
CA SER A 37 -5.69 -0.57 -1.34
C SER A 37 -5.76 0.26 -0.05
N THR A 38 -6.22 1.49 -0.17
CA THR A 38 -6.53 2.39 0.96
C THR A 38 -8.03 2.69 1.07
N ASP A 39 -8.83 2.10 0.18
CA ASP A 39 -10.27 2.32 0.10
C ASP A 39 -11.01 0.98 0.13
N THR A 40 -11.81 0.76 1.17
CA THR A 40 -12.57 -0.49 1.33
C THR A 40 -13.62 -0.71 0.25
N ARG A 41 -14.05 0.34 -0.45
CA ARG A 41 -15.02 0.20 -1.56
C ARG A 41 -14.43 -0.51 -2.78
N THR A 42 -13.12 -0.41 -2.95
CA THR A 42 -12.38 -0.95 -4.10
C THR A 42 -11.46 -2.11 -3.74
N VAL A 43 -11.28 -2.40 -2.44
CA VAL A 43 -10.44 -3.53 -2.02
C VAL A 43 -11.00 -4.85 -2.55
N GLY A 44 -10.12 -5.67 -3.09
CA GLY A 44 -10.43 -6.98 -3.69
C GLY A 44 -9.74 -8.14 -2.99
N GLN A 45 -10.02 -9.33 -3.52
CA GLN A 45 -9.43 -10.58 -3.03
C GLN A 45 -7.91 -10.58 -3.16
N GLY A 46 -7.20 -10.92 -2.08
CA GLY A 46 -5.75 -11.02 -2.09
C GLY A 46 -5.01 -9.69 -1.98
N GLU A 47 -5.69 -8.59 -1.66
CA GLU A 47 -5.07 -7.27 -1.50
C GLU A 47 -4.63 -6.99 -0.06
N LEU A 48 -3.63 -6.12 0.07
CA LEU A 48 -3.17 -5.55 1.33
C LEU A 48 -3.92 -4.24 1.58
N PHE A 49 -4.66 -4.16 2.67
CA PHE A 49 -5.33 -2.93 3.07
C PHE A 49 -4.41 -2.04 3.91
N VAL A 50 -4.43 -0.72 3.70
CA VAL A 50 -3.70 0.26 4.51
C VAL A 50 -4.68 1.20 5.18
N ALA A 51 -4.77 1.14 6.50
CA ALA A 51 -5.64 1.98 7.30
C ALA A 51 -5.05 3.38 7.46
N LEU A 52 -5.47 4.33 6.64
CA LEU A 52 -5.01 5.71 6.71
C LEU A 52 -5.97 6.57 7.53
N ARG A 53 -5.42 7.49 8.34
CA ARG A 53 -6.19 8.54 9.00
C ARG A 53 -6.29 9.76 8.10
N GLY A 54 -7.52 10.17 7.82
CA GLY A 54 -7.85 11.43 7.14
C GLY A 54 -8.35 12.47 8.13
N ALA A 55 -8.68 13.66 7.62
CA ALA A 55 -9.22 14.76 8.46
C ALA A 55 -10.61 14.44 9.02
N ASN A 56 -11.43 13.67 8.29
CA ASN A 56 -12.83 13.41 8.60
C ASN A 56 -13.15 11.92 8.74
N PHE A 57 -12.18 11.02 8.63
CA PHE A 57 -12.39 9.58 8.76
C PHE A 57 -11.14 8.88 9.28
N ASP A 58 -11.32 7.74 9.93
CA ASP A 58 -10.23 6.86 10.33
C ASP A 58 -10.36 5.52 9.56
N GLY A 59 -9.35 5.20 8.74
CA GLY A 59 -9.31 3.96 7.97
C GLY A 59 -9.30 2.70 8.83
N HIS A 60 -8.91 2.82 10.10
CA HIS A 60 -8.88 1.71 11.04
C HIS A 60 -10.28 1.16 11.35
N ASP A 61 -11.32 2.00 11.30
CA ASP A 61 -12.72 1.58 11.51
C ASP A 61 -13.22 0.63 10.41
N PHE A 62 -12.50 0.57 9.30
CA PHE A 62 -12.87 -0.21 8.11
C PHE A 62 -12.06 -1.50 7.92
N VAL A 63 -11.19 -1.87 8.87
CA VAL A 63 -10.35 -3.08 8.77
C VAL A 63 -11.21 -4.34 8.66
N SER A 64 -12.28 -4.45 9.44
CA SER A 64 -13.22 -5.57 9.36
C SER A 64 -13.92 -5.65 8.01
N ALA A 65 -14.39 -4.50 7.49
CA ALA A 65 -15.02 -4.45 6.18
C ALA A 65 -14.04 -4.79 5.04
N ALA A 66 -12.76 -4.42 5.17
CA ALA A 66 -11.72 -4.82 4.22
C ALA A 66 -11.50 -6.35 4.25
N ALA A 67 -11.48 -6.94 5.44
CA ALA A 67 -11.38 -8.40 5.61
C ALA A 67 -12.53 -9.14 4.94
N GLU A 68 -13.78 -8.70 5.16
CA GLU A 68 -14.98 -9.28 4.55
C GLU A 68 -14.95 -9.22 3.01
N ARG A 69 -14.27 -8.23 2.45
CA ARG A 69 -14.10 -8.06 1.00
C ARG A 69 -12.91 -8.83 0.43
N GLY A 70 -12.13 -9.50 1.28
CA GLY A 70 -11.05 -10.38 0.86
C GLY A 70 -9.65 -9.79 0.98
N ALA A 71 -9.47 -8.70 1.73
CA ALA A 71 -8.13 -8.28 2.14
C ALA A 71 -7.47 -9.41 2.94
N ILE A 72 -6.22 -9.72 2.59
CA ILE A 72 -5.48 -10.83 3.24
C ILE A 72 -4.66 -10.38 4.43
N ALA A 73 -4.41 -9.08 4.56
CA ALA A 73 -3.74 -8.45 5.68
C ALA A 73 -4.03 -6.95 5.71
N ALA A 74 -3.75 -6.29 6.83
CA ALA A 74 -3.87 -4.84 6.93
C ALA A 74 -2.64 -4.21 7.61
N ILE A 75 -2.23 -3.02 7.13
CA ILE A 75 -1.28 -2.15 7.82
C ILE A 75 -2.08 -1.20 8.70
N VAL A 76 -1.80 -1.20 10.00
CA VAL A 76 -2.52 -0.43 11.02
C VAL A 76 -1.55 0.23 11.99
N ASP A 77 -2.01 1.24 12.71
CA ASP A 77 -1.24 1.84 13.81
C ASP A 77 -1.08 0.86 14.98
N ALA A 78 0.11 0.81 15.56
CA ALA A 78 0.46 -0.10 16.66
C ALA A 78 -0.44 0.11 17.90
N GLY A 79 -0.85 1.36 18.17
CA GLY A 79 -1.79 1.67 19.25
C GLY A 79 -3.16 1.06 19.02
N TRP A 80 -3.66 1.12 17.80
CA TRP A 80 -4.95 0.54 17.43
C TRP A 80 -4.92 -0.99 17.49
N ALA A 81 -3.86 -1.60 16.96
CA ALA A 81 -3.71 -3.07 16.92
C ALA A 81 -3.80 -3.73 18.31
N LYS A 82 -3.31 -3.04 19.36
CA LYS A 82 -3.33 -3.57 20.75
C LYS A 82 -4.72 -3.64 21.37
N SER A 83 -5.66 -2.83 20.90
CA SER A 83 -6.98 -2.66 21.51
C SER A 83 -8.12 -3.28 20.70
N HIS A 84 -7.82 -3.87 19.53
CA HIS A 84 -8.84 -4.41 18.65
C HIS A 84 -8.60 -5.89 18.32
N PRO A 85 -9.67 -6.70 18.20
CA PRO A 85 -9.55 -8.10 17.81
C PRO A 85 -9.03 -8.21 16.38
N GLN A 86 -8.18 -9.20 16.15
CA GLN A 86 -7.61 -9.45 14.83
C GLN A 86 -8.58 -10.33 14.01
N VAL A 87 -9.10 -9.77 12.92
CA VAL A 87 -9.92 -10.50 11.94
C VAL A 87 -9.11 -11.01 10.76
N ILE A 88 -7.97 -10.36 10.48
CA ILE A 88 -6.96 -10.73 9.48
C ILE A 88 -5.56 -10.43 10.04
N PRO A 89 -4.48 -10.96 9.47
CA PRO A 89 -3.12 -10.60 9.84
C PRO A 89 -2.89 -9.08 9.80
N LEU A 90 -2.37 -8.52 10.89
CA LEU A 90 -2.12 -7.09 11.03
C LEU A 90 -0.62 -6.79 11.05
N LEU A 91 -0.17 -5.84 10.22
CA LEU A 91 1.14 -5.20 10.32
C LEU A 91 0.99 -3.92 11.14
N ALA A 92 1.44 -3.98 12.39
CA ALA A 92 1.42 -2.84 13.28
C ALA A 92 2.64 -1.95 13.02
N VAL A 93 2.41 -0.66 12.72
CA VAL A 93 3.43 0.35 12.46
C VAL A 93 3.18 1.60 13.30
N ASP A 94 4.22 2.42 13.51
CA ASP A 94 4.08 3.66 14.28
C ASP A 94 3.21 4.70 13.57
N ASP A 95 3.27 4.74 12.22
CA ASP A 95 2.54 5.68 11.37
C ASP A 95 2.22 5.00 10.03
N THR A 96 0.96 4.74 9.78
CA THR A 96 0.48 4.05 8.57
C THR A 96 0.71 4.86 7.30
N ARG A 97 0.63 6.19 7.36
CA ARG A 97 0.89 7.07 6.21
C ARG A 97 2.36 7.03 5.80
N ARG A 98 3.25 7.10 6.79
CA ARG A 98 4.69 6.99 6.56
C ARG A 98 5.07 5.61 6.04
N ALA A 99 4.53 4.55 6.62
CA ALA A 99 4.75 3.17 6.16
C ALA A 99 4.30 2.97 4.71
N PHE A 100 3.13 3.50 4.34
CA PHE A 100 2.63 3.46 2.97
C PHE A 100 3.55 4.23 2.00
N GLY A 101 4.04 5.40 2.38
CA GLY A 101 5.00 6.17 1.59
C GLY A 101 6.32 5.42 1.37
N LEU A 102 6.85 4.78 2.41
CA LEU A 102 8.07 3.97 2.33
C LEU A 102 7.87 2.72 1.46
N LEU A 103 6.72 2.04 1.58
CA LEU A 103 6.36 0.93 0.71
C LEU A 103 6.30 1.35 -0.77
N ALA A 104 5.69 2.51 -1.05
CA ALA A 104 5.65 3.06 -2.39
C ALA A 104 7.05 3.43 -2.92
N ALA A 105 7.91 4.03 -2.09
CA ALA A 105 9.28 4.36 -2.43
C ALA A 105 10.11 3.10 -2.72
N HIS A 106 10.02 2.08 -1.86
CA HIS A 106 10.66 0.78 -2.09
C HIS A 106 10.20 0.13 -3.40
N TRP A 107 8.89 0.20 -3.66
CA TRP A 107 8.34 -0.30 -4.91
C TRP A 107 8.87 0.46 -6.12
N ARG A 108 8.95 1.79 -6.03
CA ARG A 108 9.48 2.65 -7.10
C ARG A 108 10.91 2.31 -7.49
N GLN A 109 11.75 1.94 -6.51
CA GLN A 109 13.16 1.60 -6.75
C GLN A 109 13.35 0.34 -7.62
N LYS A 110 12.32 -0.49 -7.76
CA LYS A 110 12.37 -1.69 -8.63
C LYS A 110 12.24 -1.36 -10.12
N PHE A 111 12.07 -0.09 -10.49
CA PHE A 111 11.89 0.36 -11.87
C PHE A 111 12.90 1.45 -12.23
N GLU A 112 13.68 1.20 -13.26
CA GLU A 112 14.64 2.17 -13.86
C GLU A 112 13.98 2.94 -15.00
N ILE A 113 12.80 3.53 -14.75
CA ILE A 113 12.07 4.32 -15.73
C ILE A 113 12.12 5.82 -15.37
N PRO A 114 12.17 6.73 -16.34
CA PRO A 114 12.02 8.16 -16.10
C PRO A 114 10.67 8.45 -15.40
N LEU A 115 10.69 9.35 -14.41
CA LEU A 115 9.50 9.83 -13.74
C LEU A 115 9.35 11.32 -13.98
N ILE A 116 8.25 11.73 -14.59
CA ILE A 116 7.94 13.13 -14.85
C ILE A 116 6.84 13.58 -13.88
N GLY A 117 7.18 14.48 -12.95
CA GLY A 117 6.23 15.08 -12.02
C GLY A 117 5.64 16.36 -12.59
N VAL A 118 4.32 16.48 -12.63
CA VAL A 118 3.59 17.69 -13.04
C VAL A 118 2.92 18.32 -11.82
N THR A 119 3.31 19.55 -11.50
CA THR A 119 2.72 20.32 -10.39
C THR A 119 2.17 21.66 -10.89
N GLY A 120 1.30 22.30 -10.11
CA GLY A 120 0.70 23.57 -10.43
C GLY A 120 -0.76 23.67 -9.93
N SER A 121 -1.30 24.87 -9.90
CA SER A 121 -2.70 25.11 -9.49
C SER A 121 -3.70 24.66 -10.56
N ASN A 122 -3.39 24.91 -11.85
CA ASN A 122 -4.25 24.61 -12.98
C ASN A 122 -3.48 23.85 -14.08
N GLY A 123 -4.19 23.16 -14.97
CA GLY A 123 -3.64 22.57 -16.19
C GLY A 123 -2.85 21.27 -16.00
N LYS A 124 -2.71 20.73 -14.79
CA LYS A 124 -1.92 19.50 -14.53
C LYS A 124 -2.33 18.32 -15.41
N THR A 125 -3.63 18.07 -15.51
CA THR A 125 -4.14 16.95 -16.32
C THR A 125 -3.84 17.17 -17.79
N THR A 126 -4.04 18.38 -18.33
CA THR A 126 -3.76 18.71 -19.71
C THR A 126 -2.30 18.52 -20.05
N VAL A 127 -1.38 19.06 -19.22
CA VAL A 127 0.07 18.91 -19.42
C VAL A 127 0.49 17.45 -19.36
N LYS A 128 -0.05 16.67 -18.39
CA LYS A 128 0.21 15.23 -18.30
C LYS A 128 -0.20 14.49 -19.58
N GLU A 129 -1.40 14.78 -20.11
CA GLU A 129 -1.87 14.13 -21.35
C GLU A 129 -1.05 14.55 -22.59
N MET A 130 -0.62 15.82 -22.67
CA MET A 130 0.26 16.27 -23.75
C MET A 130 1.61 15.55 -23.71
N ILE A 131 2.25 15.46 -22.53
CA ILE A 131 3.52 14.73 -22.35
C ILE A 131 3.32 13.26 -22.75
N ALA A 132 2.24 12.63 -22.29
CA ALA A 132 1.94 11.23 -22.60
C ALA A 132 1.73 11.01 -24.11
N ALA A 133 1.09 11.96 -24.80
CA ALA A 133 0.92 11.89 -26.26
C ALA A 133 2.27 11.97 -26.99
N CYS A 134 3.12 12.92 -26.63
CA CYS A 134 4.47 13.05 -27.23
C CYS A 134 5.31 11.78 -27.05
N LEU A 135 5.28 11.19 -25.84
CA LEU A 135 6.03 9.97 -25.54
C LEU A 135 5.49 8.74 -26.29
N ARG A 136 4.18 8.66 -26.52
CA ARG A 136 3.60 7.57 -27.32
C ARG A 136 4.00 7.65 -28.80
N GLU A 137 4.01 8.85 -29.37
CA GLU A 137 4.46 9.07 -30.76
C GLU A 137 5.94 8.69 -30.93
N GLN A 138 6.78 9.06 -29.95
CA GLN A 138 8.20 8.70 -30.00
C GLN A 138 8.40 7.18 -29.90
N ALA A 139 7.70 6.51 -28.97
CA ALA A 139 7.78 5.06 -28.81
C ALA A 139 7.18 4.26 -29.98
N ALA A 140 6.37 4.87 -30.83
CA ALA A 140 5.83 4.25 -32.04
C ALA A 140 6.76 4.44 -33.27
N ALA A 141 7.76 5.32 -33.15
CA ALA A 141 8.70 5.62 -34.23
C ALA A 141 10.03 4.83 -34.12
N ASP A 142 10.27 4.18 -32.95
CA ASP A 142 11.39 3.27 -32.68
C ASP A 142 10.99 1.81 -32.94
#